data_700aa2747164379bf4048c43a3ec14d3
#
_entry.id   700aa2747164379bf4048c43a3ec14d3
#
_cell.length_a   1.000
_cell.length_b   1.000
_cell.length_c   1.000
_cell.angle_alpha   90.00
_cell.angle_beta   90.00
_cell.angle_gamma   90.00
#
_symmetry.space_group_name_H-M   'P 1'
#
loop_
_entity.id
_entity.type
_entity.pdbx_description
1 polymer ?
#
loop_
_entity_poly.entity_id
_entity_poly.type
_entity_poly.pdbx_seq_one_letter_code
_entity_poly.pdbx_strand_id
1 'polypeptide(L)'
;MKQRFTKRTRLVSALLTLAMVFTFQPFSAFAASTGIAFDSPDFVLKFKDAEFQRFLKERCDTNHNGKLDAQELSITEMTIPDDYKIKNLEGIRFFEDLETLDCHGIGLTTLNVGKNFKLRELDCSYNQLKEYYPILSSGLKILNCSHNNLTYMDLGILHGLKLEEVDCSYNKIWRIVMRSEEELVKFDCSNNELMALDVSRCYQLKQLNCSVNQLVELDVKNQTNLTLLDCHHNELTELDVSRNQNLASLTCDGNQLTTLDLRKN
;
A
#
# COMPACT_ATOMS: atom_id res chain seq x y z
N MET A 1 42.45 25.27 -49.34
CA MET A 1 42.11 24.17 -48.48
C MET A 1 40.71 24.42 -47.90
N LYS A 2 39.68 23.77 -48.43
CA LYS A 2 38.28 23.98 -48.02
C LYS A 2 37.91 22.87 -47.03
N GLN A 3 37.65 23.19 -45.78
CA GLN A 3 37.06 22.28 -44.83
C GLN A 3 35.56 22.20 -45.03
N ARG A 4 35.05 20.99 -45.25
CA ARG A 4 33.63 20.66 -45.33
C ARG A 4 33.07 20.50 -43.92
N PHE A 5 32.11 21.33 -43.53
CA PHE A 5 31.29 21.11 -42.37
C PHE A 5 30.18 20.12 -42.71
N THR A 6 30.20 18.97 -42.09
CA THR A 6 29.10 18.00 -42.11
C THR A 6 28.00 18.45 -41.15
N LYS A 7 26.81 18.66 -41.70
CA LYS A 7 25.59 18.92 -40.94
C LYS A 7 25.20 17.68 -40.13
N ARG A 8 25.31 17.75 -38.82
CA ARG A 8 24.66 16.81 -37.92
C ARG A 8 23.16 17.19 -37.82
N THR A 9 22.32 16.36 -38.40
CA THR A 9 20.87 16.39 -38.24
C THR A 9 20.53 16.09 -36.78
N ARG A 10 20.03 17.07 -36.04
CA ARG A 10 19.41 16.87 -34.75
C ARG A 10 18.02 16.31 -34.98
N LEU A 11 17.81 15.02 -34.66
CA LEU A 11 16.47 14.48 -34.46
C LEU A 11 15.91 15.10 -33.17
N VAL A 12 15.01 16.03 -33.32
CA VAL A 12 14.15 16.48 -32.25
C VAL A 12 13.08 15.42 -32.11
N SER A 13 13.20 14.55 -31.11
CA SER A 13 12.08 13.69 -30.72
C SER A 13 11.01 14.58 -30.10
N ALA A 14 9.96 14.86 -30.84
CA ALA A 14 8.74 15.43 -30.32
C ALA A 14 8.09 14.38 -29.41
N LEU A 15 8.33 14.48 -28.10
CA LEU A 15 7.45 13.87 -27.10
C LEU A 15 6.10 14.55 -27.23
N LEU A 16 5.17 13.90 -27.92
CA LEU A 16 3.76 14.19 -27.79
C LEU A 16 3.35 13.87 -26.36
N THR A 17 3.38 14.88 -25.50
CA THR A 17 2.61 14.87 -24.25
C THR A 17 1.15 14.94 -24.64
N LEU A 18 0.53 13.77 -24.79
CA LEU A 18 -0.92 13.64 -24.84
C LEU A 18 -1.42 14.03 -23.43
N ALA A 19 -1.66 15.29 -23.21
CA ALA A 19 -2.44 15.76 -22.07
C ALA A 19 -3.86 15.24 -22.30
N MET A 20 -4.14 14.04 -21.76
CA MET A 20 -5.51 13.62 -21.54
C MET A 20 -6.09 14.60 -20.50
N VAL A 21 -6.77 15.62 -21.01
CA VAL A 21 -7.70 16.41 -20.20
C VAL A 21 -8.84 15.46 -19.85
N PHE A 22 -8.68 14.73 -18.72
CA PHE A 22 -9.82 14.13 -18.07
C PHE A 22 -10.67 15.27 -17.54
N THR A 23 -11.72 15.62 -18.28
CA THR A 23 -12.82 16.38 -17.71
C THR A 23 -13.38 15.52 -16.57
N PHE A 24 -12.99 15.86 -15.34
CA PHE A 24 -13.63 15.35 -14.15
C PHE A 24 -15.08 15.84 -14.17
N GLN A 25 -15.97 15.07 -14.76
CA GLN A 25 -17.37 15.18 -14.40
C GLN A 25 -17.46 14.62 -12.97
N PRO A 26 -17.92 15.39 -12.00
CA PRO A 26 -18.14 14.86 -10.67
C PRO A 26 -19.13 13.70 -10.77
N PHE A 27 -18.69 12.50 -10.42
CA PHE A 27 -19.53 11.29 -10.39
C PHE A 27 -20.73 11.43 -9.44
N SER A 28 -20.69 12.43 -8.54
CA SER A 28 -21.79 12.81 -7.67
C SER A 28 -23.12 13.11 -8.39
N ALA A 29 -23.10 13.39 -9.69
CA ALA A 29 -24.33 13.58 -10.46
C ALA A 29 -25.06 12.27 -10.75
N PHE A 30 -24.42 11.10 -10.58
CA PHE A 30 -25.04 9.81 -10.90
C PHE A 30 -25.83 9.22 -9.73
N ALA A 31 -25.50 9.57 -8.49
CA ALA A 31 -26.17 9.08 -7.28
C ALA A 31 -27.39 9.90 -6.89
N ALA A 32 -27.65 11.01 -7.56
CA ALA A 32 -28.51 12.08 -7.03
C ALA A 32 -30.04 11.80 -7.03
N SER A 33 -30.57 10.69 -7.57
CA SER A 33 -32.03 10.50 -7.48
C SER A 33 -32.62 9.09 -7.54
N THR A 34 -31.90 8.02 -7.95
CA THR A 34 -32.58 6.73 -8.16
C THR A 34 -31.91 5.48 -7.58
N GLY A 35 -30.64 5.55 -7.12
CA GLY A 35 -29.90 4.38 -6.67
C GLY A 35 -29.68 3.33 -7.79
N ILE A 36 -28.79 2.35 -7.55
CA ILE A 36 -28.54 1.25 -8.50
C ILE A 36 -29.31 0.03 -8.00
N ALA A 37 -30.38 -0.36 -8.71
CA ALA A 37 -31.17 -1.54 -8.36
C ALA A 37 -30.36 -2.83 -8.53
N PHE A 38 -30.43 -3.75 -7.54
CA PHE A 38 -29.65 -4.98 -7.52
C PHE A 38 -29.98 -5.95 -8.68
N ASP A 39 -31.18 -5.88 -9.24
CA ASP A 39 -31.64 -6.67 -10.36
C ASP A 39 -31.33 -6.03 -11.72
N SER A 40 -30.76 -4.83 -11.74
CA SER A 40 -30.44 -4.12 -12.98
C SER A 40 -29.16 -4.67 -13.63
N PRO A 41 -29.11 -4.70 -14.97
CA PRO A 41 -27.86 -5.01 -15.67
C PRO A 41 -26.70 -4.09 -15.27
N ASP A 42 -26.98 -2.85 -14.94
CA ASP A 42 -26.02 -1.86 -14.50
C ASP A 42 -25.31 -2.26 -13.19
N PHE A 43 -26.02 -2.90 -12.26
CA PHE A 43 -25.43 -3.39 -11.03
C PHE A 43 -24.41 -4.49 -11.30
N VAL A 44 -24.79 -5.48 -12.12
CA VAL A 44 -23.91 -6.59 -12.49
C VAL A 44 -22.67 -6.10 -13.25
N LEU A 45 -22.82 -5.10 -14.11
CA LEU A 45 -21.70 -4.51 -14.85
C LEU A 45 -20.73 -3.73 -13.96
N LYS A 46 -21.22 -3.13 -12.87
CA LYS A 46 -20.42 -2.31 -11.96
C LYS A 46 -19.75 -3.14 -10.86
N PHE A 47 -20.40 -4.19 -10.39
CA PHE A 47 -19.95 -5.08 -9.32
C PHE A 47 -19.86 -6.51 -9.87
N LYS A 48 -18.70 -6.88 -10.40
CA LYS A 48 -18.58 -8.12 -11.18
C LYS A 48 -18.47 -9.40 -10.34
N ASP A 49 -17.99 -9.28 -9.11
CA ASP A 49 -17.85 -10.46 -8.24
C ASP A 49 -19.19 -10.79 -7.58
N ALA A 50 -19.65 -12.03 -7.73
CA ALA A 50 -20.96 -12.45 -7.25
C ALA A 50 -21.07 -12.44 -5.71
N GLU A 51 -19.99 -12.76 -4.99
CA GLU A 51 -19.95 -12.73 -3.54
C GLU A 51 -19.92 -11.28 -3.03
N PHE A 52 -19.25 -10.37 -3.77
CA PHE A 52 -19.33 -8.95 -3.46
C PHE A 52 -20.74 -8.39 -3.68
N GLN A 53 -21.41 -8.81 -4.76
CA GLN A 53 -22.83 -8.46 -4.97
C GLN A 53 -23.70 -8.97 -3.81
N ARG A 54 -23.46 -10.20 -3.33
CA ARG A 54 -24.18 -10.78 -2.18
C ARG A 54 -23.96 -9.94 -0.92
N PHE A 55 -22.71 -9.61 -0.62
CA PHE A 55 -22.35 -8.74 0.50
C PHE A 55 -23.08 -7.39 0.42
N LEU A 56 -23.05 -6.73 -0.74
CA LEU A 56 -23.72 -5.44 -0.93
C LEU A 56 -25.24 -5.53 -0.69
N LYS A 57 -25.89 -6.58 -1.18
CA LYS A 57 -27.32 -6.82 -0.99
C LYS A 57 -27.68 -7.10 0.48
N GLU A 58 -26.85 -7.88 1.18
CA GLU A 58 -27.15 -8.34 2.52
C GLU A 58 -26.76 -7.35 3.61
N ARG A 59 -25.74 -6.49 3.34
CA ARG A 59 -25.11 -5.66 4.36
C ARG A 59 -25.15 -4.17 4.07
N CYS A 60 -25.23 -3.76 2.80
CA CYS A 60 -25.19 -2.34 2.44
C CYS A 60 -26.59 -1.80 2.10
N ASP A 61 -27.55 -2.62 1.68
CA ASP A 61 -28.97 -2.22 1.51
C ASP A 61 -29.63 -2.12 2.90
N THR A 62 -29.37 -1.02 3.59
CA THR A 62 -29.80 -0.82 4.99
C THR A 62 -31.27 -0.49 5.12
N ASN A 63 -31.88 0.07 4.10
CA ASN A 63 -33.27 0.44 4.04
C ASN A 63 -34.14 -0.61 3.34
N HIS A 64 -33.52 -1.70 2.85
CA HIS A 64 -34.19 -2.85 2.20
C HIS A 64 -35.05 -2.48 0.99
N ASN A 65 -34.64 -1.46 0.23
CA ASN A 65 -35.37 -1.00 -0.96
C ASN A 65 -34.95 -1.72 -2.26
N GLY A 66 -33.98 -2.65 -2.19
CA GLY A 66 -33.48 -3.42 -3.32
C GLY A 66 -32.55 -2.63 -4.26
N LYS A 67 -31.89 -1.60 -3.73
CA LYS A 67 -30.95 -0.74 -4.46
C LYS A 67 -29.77 -0.36 -3.59
N LEU A 68 -28.70 0.13 -4.20
CA LEU A 68 -27.68 0.95 -3.53
C LEU A 68 -27.98 2.41 -3.86
N ASP A 69 -28.48 3.14 -2.90
CA ASP A 69 -28.75 4.57 -3.05
C ASP A 69 -27.58 5.46 -2.62
N ALA A 70 -27.74 6.78 -2.74
CA ALA A 70 -26.67 7.72 -2.44
C ALA A 70 -26.21 7.67 -0.98
N GLN A 71 -27.13 7.40 -0.03
CA GLN A 71 -26.81 7.32 1.38
C GLN A 71 -25.97 6.07 1.66
N GLU A 72 -26.32 4.94 1.06
CA GLU A 72 -25.63 3.67 1.21
C GLU A 72 -24.26 3.66 0.52
N LEU A 73 -24.10 4.43 -0.56
CA LEU A 73 -22.83 4.63 -1.24
C LEU A 73 -21.91 5.65 -0.52
N SER A 74 -22.44 6.47 0.39
CA SER A 74 -21.67 7.49 1.12
C SER A 74 -21.16 7.04 2.48
N ILE A 75 -21.10 5.73 2.74
CA ILE A 75 -20.49 5.18 3.95
C ILE A 75 -19.00 5.50 3.99
N THR A 76 -18.51 5.74 5.20
CA THR A 76 -17.09 6.05 5.46
C THR A 76 -16.29 4.83 5.90
N GLU A 77 -16.95 3.78 6.35
CA GLU A 77 -16.33 2.55 6.85
C GLU A 77 -16.97 1.33 6.20
N MET A 78 -16.14 0.38 5.78
CA MET A 78 -16.59 -0.91 5.25
C MET A 78 -15.70 -2.02 5.81
N THR A 79 -16.33 -2.97 6.53
CA THR A 79 -15.70 -4.22 6.94
C THR A 79 -16.42 -5.38 6.26
N ILE A 80 -15.67 -6.17 5.51
CA ILE A 80 -16.20 -7.32 4.79
C ILE A 80 -15.82 -8.59 5.57
N PRO A 81 -16.79 -9.30 6.18
CA PRO A 81 -16.51 -10.53 6.91
C PRO A 81 -15.90 -11.63 6.03
N ASP A 82 -15.10 -12.50 6.63
CA ASP A 82 -14.35 -13.56 5.94
C ASP A 82 -15.20 -14.75 5.46
N ASP A 83 -16.50 -14.75 5.76
CA ASP A 83 -17.48 -15.69 5.23
C ASP A 83 -17.87 -15.37 3.76
N TYR A 84 -17.58 -14.15 3.27
CA TYR A 84 -17.69 -13.79 1.87
C TYR A 84 -16.38 -14.12 1.14
N LYS A 85 -16.41 -15.07 0.20
CA LYS A 85 -15.22 -15.47 -0.55
C LYS A 85 -15.08 -14.65 -1.83
N ILE A 86 -14.75 -13.38 -1.67
CA ILE A 86 -14.68 -12.38 -2.73
C ILE A 86 -13.28 -12.41 -3.37
N LYS A 87 -13.21 -12.47 -4.69
CA LYS A 87 -11.95 -12.49 -5.44
C LYS A 87 -11.49 -11.13 -5.92
N ASN A 88 -12.43 -10.22 -6.11
CA ASN A 88 -12.14 -8.82 -6.46
C ASN A 88 -13.24 -7.88 -5.96
N LEU A 89 -12.86 -6.65 -5.65
CA LEU A 89 -13.76 -5.60 -5.22
C LEU A 89 -14.06 -4.61 -6.37
N GLU A 90 -14.21 -5.09 -7.62
CA GLU A 90 -14.58 -4.21 -8.71
C GLU A 90 -15.93 -3.55 -8.42
N GLY A 91 -15.96 -2.21 -8.46
CA GLY A 91 -17.09 -1.42 -8.01
C GLY A 91 -16.86 -0.69 -6.68
N ILE A 92 -15.84 -1.05 -5.89
CA ILE A 92 -15.53 -0.34 -4.62
C ILE A 92 -15.33 1.17 -4.83
N ARG A 93 -14.90 1.58 -6.02
CA ARG A 93 -14.72 3.00 -6.41
C ARG A 93 -15.99 3.85 -6.31
N PHE A 94 -17.18 3.25 -6.25
CA PHE A 94 -18.43 3.98 -6.10
C PHE A 94 -18.69 4.43 -4.66
N PHE A 95 -17.97 3.88 -3.70
CA PHE A 95 -17.95 4.31 -2.31
C PHE A 95 -16.89 5.42 -2.15
N GLU A 96 -17.22 6.63 -2.67
CA GLU A 96 -16.25 7.74 -2.77
C GLU A 96 -15.88 8.36 -1.42
N ASP A 97 -16.73 8.15 -0.41
CA ASP A 97 -16.55 8.69 0.94
C ASP A 97 -15.79 7.73 1.87
N LEU A 98 -15.39 6.55 1.36
CA LEU A 98 -14.75 5.52 2.16
C LEU A 98 -13.40 6.00 2.72
N GLU A 99 -13.29 5.99 4.06
CA GLU A 99 -12.09 6.34 4.83
C GLU A 99 -11.40 5.09 5.39
N THR A 100 -12.17 4.06 5.74
CA THR A 100 -11.66 2.79 6.27
C THR A 100 -12.21 1.62 5.47
N LEU A 101 -11.31 0.75 4.98
CA LEU A 101 -11.67 -0.50 4.33
C LEU A 101 -10.93 -1.66 4.99
N ASP A 102 -11.71 -2.56 5.59
CA ASP A 102 -11.23 -3.85 6.06
C ASP A 102 -11.79 -4.95 5.15
N CYS A 103 -10.90 -5.60 4.41
CA CYS A 103 -11.19 -6.68 3.48
C CYS A 103 -10.19 -7.84 3.67
N HIS A 104 -9.74 -8.04 4.94
CA HIS A 104 -8.81 -9.12 5.25
C HIS A 104 -9.46 -10.50 5.06
N GLY A 105 -8.69 -11.49 4.66
CA GLY A 105 -9.08 -12.92 4.68
C GLY A 105 -10.19 -13.34 3.72
N ILE A 106 -10.70 -12.46 2.85
CA ILE A 106 -11.87 -12.75 2.02
C ILE A 106 -11.54 -13.50 0.71
N GLY A 107 -10.24 -13.66 0.39
CA GLY A 107 -9.78 -14.43 -0.78
C GLY A 107 -9.46 -13.59 -2.01
N LEU A 108 -9.20 -12.28 -1.85
CA LEU A 108 -8.88 -11.36 -2.95
C LEU A 108 -7.66 -11.82 -3.74
N THR A 109 -7.78 -11.82 -5.05
CA THR A 109 -6.67 -12.03 -5.99
C THR A 109 -6.21 -10.72 -6.62
N THR A 110 -7.06 -9.71 -6.62
CA THR A 110 -6.77 -8.35 -7.09
C THR A 110 -7.51 -7.34 -6.23
N LEU A 111 -6.90 -6.18 -6.01
CA LEU A 111 -7.51 -5.06 -5.30
C LEU A 111 -7.08 -3.74 -5.94
N ASN A 112 -8.05 -2.92 -6.32
CA ASN A 112 -7.81 -1.57 -6.83
C ASN A 112 -8.68 -0.56 -6.11
N VAL A 113 -8.09 0.17 -5.19
CA VAL A 113 -8.71 1.26 -4.43
C VAL A 113 -8.24 2.66 -4.90
N GLY A 114 -7.62 2.74 -6.07
CA GLY A 114 -7.03 3.97 -6.60
C GLY A 114 -8.02 5.12 -6.89
N LYS A 115 -9.32 4.91 -6.69
CA LYS A 115 -10.36 5.95 -6.79
C LYS A 115 -11.02 6.29 -5.45
N ASN A 116 -10.66 5.59 -4.37
CA ASN A 116 -11.13 5.88 -3.03
C ASN A 116 -10.19 6.90 -2.38
N PHE A 117 -10.26 8.16 -2.85
CA PHE A 117 -9.29 9.22 -2.51
C PHE A 117 -9.34 9.66 -1.04
N LYS A 118 -10.40 9.32 -0.31
CA LYS A 118 -10.55 9.64 1.12
C LYS A 118 -10.00 8.54 2.03
N LEU A 119 -9.57 7.41 1.46
CA LEU A 119 -9.12 6.26 2.24
C LEU A 119 -7.91 6.64 3.09
N ARG A 120 -8.02 6.34 4.40
CA ARG A 120 -7.01 6.57 5.45
C ARG A 120 -6.45 5.27 6.00
N GLU A 121 -7.29 4.24 6.07
CA GLU A 121 -6.93 2.95 6.61
C GLU A 121 -7.36 1.85 5.65
N LEU A 122 -6.44 0.95 5.33
CA LEU A 122 -6.68 -0.22 4.49
C LEU A 122 -6.08 -1.46 5.14
N ASP A 123 -6.94 -2.41 5.47
CA ASP A 123 -6.52 -3.78 5.76
C ASP A 123 -6.96 -4.71 4.62
N CYS A 124 -5.98 -5.22 3.89
CA CYS A 124 -6.16 -6.23 2.85
C CYS A 124 -5.28 -7.47 3.10
N SER A 125 -4.93 -7.69 4.37
CA SER A 125 -4.12 -8.83 4.78
C SER A 125 -4.82 -10.17 4.59
N TYR A 126 -4.05 -11.26 4.67
CA TYR A 126 -4.56 -12.63 4.54
C TYR A 126 -5.35 -12.90 3.25
N ASN A 127 -4.88 -12.33 2.12
CA ASN A 127 -5.47 -12.52 0.81
C ASN A 127 -4.50 -13.23 -0.15
N GLN A 128 -4.77 -13.19 -1.45
CA GLN A 128 -3.95 -13.85 -2.49
C GLN A 128 -3.43 -12.81 -3.51
N LEU A 129 -3.23 -11.56 -3.04
CA LEU A 129 -2.78 -10.47 -3.89
C LEU A 129 -1.35 -10.74 -4.41
N LYS A 130 -1.14 -10.60 -5.72
CA LYS A 130 0.17 -10.78 -6.37
C LYS A 130 0.82 -9.47 -6.74
N GLU A 131 0.02 -8.45 -6.96
CA GLU A 131 0.44 -7.12 -7.38
C GLU A 131 -0.06 -6.08 -6.38
N TYR A 132 0.81 -5.16 -6.06
CA TYR A 132 0.46 -3.97 -5.31
C TYR A 132 0.13 -2.86 -6.32
N TYR A 133 -1.14 -2.51 -6.42
CA TYR A 133 -1.55 -1.33 -7.16
C TYR A 133 -1.37 -0.11 -6.27
N PRO A 134 -0.61 0.89 -6.71
CA PRO A 134 -0.37 2.08 -5.92
C PRO A 134 -1.71 2.73 -5.56
N ILE A 135 -1.90 2.92 -4.27
CA ILE A 135 -3.09 3.58 -3.73
C ILE A 135 -2.92 5.06 -3.98
N LEU A 136 -3.74 5.61 -4.87
CA LEU A 136 -3.69 7.03 -5.23
C LEU A 136 -4.30 7.96 -4.13
N SER A 137 -4.67 7.40 -2.98
CA SER A 137 -5.13 8.20 -1.85
C SER A 137 -3.96 8.89 -1.16
N SER A 138 -3.81 10.18 -1.35
CA SER A 138 -2.81 10.98 -0.63
C SER A 138 -3.06 11.06 0.88
N GLY A 139 -4.19 10.54 1.36
CA GLY A 139 -4.58 10.54 2.76
C GLY A 139 -4.32 9.24 3.50
N LEU A 140 -3.86 8.17 2.82
CA LEU A 140 -3.64 6.88 3.47
C LEU A 140 -2.55 6.99 4.54
N LYS A 141 -2.87 6.51 5.75
CA LYS A 141 -2.01 6.52 6.94
C LYS A 141 -1.62 5.13 7.37
N ILE A 142 -2.55 4.20 7.32
CA ILE A 142 -2.36 2.83 7.80
C ILE A 142 -2.62 1.86 6.64
N LEU A 143 -1.62 1.05 6.34
CA LEU A 143 -1.68 0.00 5.33
C LEU A 143 -1.27 -1.33 5.93
N ASN A 144 -2.18 -2.28 5.96
CA ASN A 144 -1.89 -3.68 6.23
C ASN A 144 -2.15 -4.51 4.96
N CYS A 145 -1.08 -5.00 4.34
CA CYS A 145 -1.13 -5.92 3.21
C CYS A 145 -0.35 -7.21 3.48
N SER A 146 -0.16 -7.53 4.76
CA SER A 146 0.56 -8.73 5.19
C SER A 146 -0.14 -10.02 4.74
N HIS A 147 0.59 -11.15 4.78
CA HIS A 147 0.04 -12.45 4.40
C HIS A 147 -0.63 -12.47 3.02
N ASN A 148 0.15 -12.06 2.00
CA ASN A 148 -0.25 -12.08 0.60
C ASN A 148 0.82 -12.76 -0.27
N ASN A 149 0.77 -12.58 -1.59
CA ASN A 149 1.76 -13.11 -2.53
C ASN A 149 2.46 -11.96 -3.29
N LEU A 150 2.60 -10.79 -2.66
CA LEU A 150 3.25 -9.63 -3.27
C LEU A 150 4.73 -9.92 -3.49
N THR A 151 5.25 -9.51 -4.65
CA THR A 151 6.68 -9.70 -4.99
C THR A 151 7.44 -8.38 -5.03
N TYR A 152 6.75 -7.27 -5.14
CA TYR A 152 7.32 -5.93 -5.25
C TYR A 152 6.38 -4.91 -4.61
N MET A 153 6.96 -3.87 -4.01
CA MET A 153 6.20 -2.75 -3.44
C MET A 153 6.89 -1.42 -3.74
N ASP A 154 6.15 -0.46 -4.27
CA ASP A 154 6.61 0.92 -4.41
C ASP A 154 5.71 1.84 -3.59
N LEU A 155 6.21 2.28 -2.43
CA LEU A 155 5.53 3.24 -1.56
C LEU A 155 5.74 4.67 -2.04
N GLY A 156 6.75 4.90 -2.88
CA GLY A 156 7.18 6.24 -3.30
C GLY A 156 6.56 6.73 -4.61
N ILE A 157 5.63 6.00 -5.24
CA ILE A 157 5.03 6.41 -6.53
C ILE A 157 4.26 7.73 -6.43
N LEU A 158 3.75 8.05 -5.25
CA LEU A 158 2.96 9.25 -5.02
C LEU A 158 3.66 10.18 -4.04
N HIS A 159 4.15 11.28 -4.56
CA HIS A 159 4.56 12.40 -3.71
C HIS A 159 3.40 12.85 -2.83
N GLY A 160 3.55 12.74 -1.52
CA GLY A 160 2.59 13.21 -0.54
C GLY A 160 1.77 12.13 0.18
N LEU A 161 2.06 10.84 0.02
CA LEU A 161 1.60 9.82 0.95
C LEU A 161 2.15 10.14 2.36
N LYS A 162 1.27 10.06 3.35
CA LYS A 162 1.61 10.30 4.76
C LYS A 162 1.42 9.03 5.55
N LEU A 163 2.00 7.92 5.06
CA LEU A 163 1.95 6.65 5.75
C LEU A 163 2.61 6.76 7.12
N GLU A 164 1.87 6.41 8.14
CA GLU A 164 2.29 6.35 9.53
C GLU A 164 2.62 4.91 9.94
N GLU A 165 1.85 3.94 9.44
CA GLU A 165 2.02 2.52 9.74
C GLU A 165 1.89 1.68 8.46
N VAL A 166 2.85 0.78 8.22
CA VAL A 166 2.84 -0.18 7.12
C VAL A 166 3.21 -1.55 7.65
N ASP A 167 2.33 -2.52 7.38
CA ASP A 167 2.61 -3.94 7.52
C ASP A 167 2.50 -4.63 6.16
N CYS A 168 3.63 -5.10 5.64
CA CYS A 168 3.73 -5.89 4.42
C CYS A 168 4.43 -7.24 4.68
N SER A 169 4.42 -7.69 5.93
CA SER A 169 5.04 -8.93 6.35
C SER A 169 4.40 -10.16 5.68
N TYR A 170 5.10 -11.29 5.73
CA TYR A 170 4.60 -12.56 5.17
C TYR A 170 4.14 -12.43 3.70
N ASN A 171 5.06 -11.94 2.86
CA ASN A 171 4.90 -11.85 1.41
C ASN A 171 6.11 -12.51 0.72
N LYS A 172 6.33 -12.21 -0.55
CA LYS A 172 7.48 -12.66 -1.36
C LYS A 172 8.21 -11.44 -1.93
N ILE A 173 8.24 -10.34 -1.15
CA ILE A 173 8.76 -9.06 -1.63
C ILE A 173 10.28 -9.13 -1.66
N TRP A 174 10.84 -9.00 -2.85
CA TRP A 174 12.30 -8.92 -3.03
C TRP A 174 12.82 -7.47 -3.06
N ARG A 175 11.91 -6.49 -3.26
CA ARG A 175 12.26 -5.07 -3.28
C ARG A 175 11.11 -4.18 -2.83
N ILE A 176 11.43 -3.26 -1.93
CA ILE A 176 10.58 -2.14 -1.53
C ILE A 176 11.25 -0.84 -1.98
N VAL A 177 10.51 0.02 -2.68
CA VAL A 177 10.96 1.36 -3.05
C VAL A 177 10.31 2.37 -2.11
N MET A 178 11.15 3.11 -1.41
CA MET A 178 10.76 4.19 -0.49
C MET A 178 11.40 5.49 -0.99
N ARG A 179 10.68 6.61 -0.99
CA ARG A 179 11.22 7.88 -1.52
C ARG A 179 11.09 9.04 -0.56
N SER A 180 10.01 9.11 0.24
CA SER A 180 9.71 10.24 1.12
C SER A 180 8.76 9.87 2.24
N GLU A 181 8.96 8.68 2.86
CA GLU A 181 8.13 8.16 3.94
C GLU A 181 8.55 8.75 5.28
N GLU A 182 8.65 10.09 5.33
CA GLU A 182 9.17 10.84 6.50
C GLU A 182 8.26 10.72 7.73
N GLU A 183 6.96 10.48 7.53
CA GLU A 183 5.96 10.34 8.60
C GLU A 183 5.86 8.91 9.15
N LEU A 184 6.56 7.93 8.54
CA LEU A 184 6.44 6.52 8.90
C LEU A 184 6.97 6.28 10.33
N VAL A 185 6.09 5.75 11.18
CA VAL A 185 6.35 5.48 12.61
C VAL A 185 6.56 3.99 12.87
N LYS A 186 5.78 3.14 12.20
CA LYS A 186 5.88 1.68 12.30
C LYS A 186 6.01 1.05 10.93
N PHE A 187 6.98 0.17 10.80
CA PHE A 187 7.20 -0.57 9.58
C PHE A 187 7.51 -2.03 9.88
N ASP A 188 6.64 -2.92 9.38
CA ASP A 188 6.86 -4.36 9.38
C ASP A 188 6.98 -4.86 7.93
N CYS A 189 8.17 -5.31 7.56
CA CYS A 189 8.46 -5.96 6.29
C CYS A 189 9.10 -7.33 6.49
N SER A 190 8.88 -7.93 7.66
CA SER A 190 9.42 -9.24 8.02
C SER A 190 8.87 -10.36 7.15
N ASN A 191 9.55 -11.50 7.15
CA ASN A 191 9.13 -12.69 6.41
C ASN A 191 8.89 -12.39 4.91
N ASN A 192 9.96 -11.89 4.25
CA ASN A 192 9.99 -11.55 2.85
C ASN A 192 11.31 -12.04 2.20
N GLU A 193 11.62 -11.59 0.99
CA GLU A 193 12.82 -11.98 0.23
C GLU A 193 13.74 -10.76 -0.01
N LEU A 194 13.76 -9.79 0.92
CA LEU A 194 14.51 -8.54 0.77
C LEU A 194 16.02 -8.78 0.90
N MET A 195 16.79 -8.36 -0.10
CA MET A 195 18.26 -8.34 -0.07
C MET A 195 18.81 -6.97 0.38
N ALA A 196 18.00 -5.92 0.29
CA ALA A 196 18.34 -4.57 0.73
C ALA A 196 17.10 -3.83 1.21
N LEU A 197 17.27 -2.94 2.18
CA LEU A 197 16.22 -2.09 2.72
C LEU A 197 16.78 -0.70 2.98
N ASP A 198 16.25 0.31 2.29
CA ASP A 198 16.62 1.70 2.50
C ASP A 198 15.54 2.43 3.30
N VAL A 199 15.79 2.64 4.58
CA VAL A 199 14.92 3.41 5.49
C VAL A 199 15.50 4.81 5.77
N SER A 200 16.51 5.25 5.03
CA SER A 200 17.29 6.46 5.33
C SER A 200 16.46 7.75 5.46
N ARG A 201 15.24 7.79 4.87
CA ARG A 201 14.32 8.92 4.93
C ARG A 201 13.16 8.77 5.91
N CYS A 202 13.06 7.64 6.61
CA CYS A 202 12.01 7.39 7.61
C CYS A 202 12.42 7.98 8.97
N TYR A 203 12.48 9.31 9.06
CA TYR A 203 13.02 9.99 10.25
C TYR A 203 12.17 9.83 11.49
N GLN A 204 10.86 9.55 11.37
CA GLN A 204 9.94 9.36 12.49
C GLN A 204 9.84 7.90 12.93
N LEU A 205 10.60 6.99 12.32
CA LEU A 205 10.48 5.56 12.57
C LEU A 205 10.85 5.22 14.03
N LYS A 206 9.89 4.61 14.73
CA LYS A 206 10.01 4.13 16.12
C LYS A 206 10.10 2.62 16.20
N GLN A 207 9.45 1.91 15.29
CA GLN A 207 9.42 0.45 15.27
C GLN A 207 9.74 -0.04 13.86
N LEU A 208 10.78 -0.85 13.75
CA LEU A 208 11.19 -1.53 12.54
C LEU A 208 11.29 -3.02 12.81
N ASN A 209 10.52 -3.79 12.06
CA ASN A 209 10.65 -5.24 11.95
C ASN A 209 11.01 -5.59 10.50
N CYS A 210 12.24 -5.98 10.27
CA CYS A 210 12.74 -6.48 8.98
C CYS A 210 13.32 -7.90 9.11
N SER A 211 12.88 -8.62 10.13
CA SER A 211 13.36 -9.97 10.42
C SER A 211 12.98 -10.97 9.32
N VAL A 212 13.69 -12.09 9.27
CA VAL A 212 13.43 -13.18 8.32
C VAL A 212 13.41 -12.66 6.88
N ASN A 213 14.56 -12.15 6.45
CA ASN A 213 14.84 -11.65 5.12
C ASN A 213 16.26 -12.10 4.69
N GLN A 214 16.84 -11.49 3.66
CA GLN A 214 18.16 -11.80 3.12
C GLN A 214 19.05 -10.54 3.14
N LEU A 215 18.85 -9.64 4.14
CA LEU A 215 19.59 -8.38 4.24
C LEU A 215 21.05 -8.63 4.57
N VAL A 216 21.95 -8.13 3.74
CA VAL A 216 23.41 -8.18 3.98
C VAL A 216 23.94 -6.96 4.72
N GLU A 217 23.18 -5.86 4.68
CA GLU A 217 23.44 -4.60 5.38
C GLU A 217 22.15 -3.96 5.84
N LEU A 218 22.22 -3.19 6.93
CA LEU A 218 21.10 -2.40 7.45
C LEU A 218 21.64 -1.11 8.09
N ASP A 219 21.33 0.04 7.46
CA ASP A 219 21.70 1.36 7.99
C ASP A 219 20.49 2.02 8.66
N VAL A 220 20.54 2.14 9.99
CA VAL A 220 19.53 2.77 10.85
C VAL A 220 20.01 4.05 11.52
N LYS A 221 21.12 4.61 11.07
CA LYS A 221 21.75 5.79 11.74
C LYS A 221 20.88 7.04 11.74
N ASN A 222 19.96 7.18 10.78
CA ASN A 222 19.04 8.32 10.68
C ASN A 222 17.76 8.13 11.52
N GLN A 223 17.48 6.92 12.00
CA GLN A 223 16.29 6.56 12.78
C GLN A 223 16.52 6.79 14.26
N THR A 224 16.83 8.03 14.64
CA THR A 224 17.18 8.39 16.04
C THR A 224 16.01 8.23 17.01
N ASN A 225 14.79 8.10 16.51
CA ASN A 225 13.59 7.85 17.32
C ASN A 225 13.29 6.36 17.51
N LEU A 226 14.13 5.47 16.97
CA LEU A 226 13.91 4.03 17.00
C LEU A 226 13.91 3.49 18.42
N THR A 227 12.84 2.83 18.83
CA THR A 227 12.65 2.19 20.14
C THR A 227 12.63 0.68 20.06
N LEU A 228 12.25 0.12 18.90
CA LEU A 228 12.24 -1.31 18.64
C LEU A 228 12.88 -1.57 17.27
N LEU A 229 13.87 -2.45 17.27
CA LEU A 229 14.48 -3.00 16.05
C LEU A 229 14.47 -4.52 16.14
N ASP A 230 13.79 -5.14 15.19
CA ASP A 230 13.87 -6.57 14.98
C ASP A 230 14.44 -6.84 13.58
N CYS A 231 15.66 -7.37 13.53
CA CYS A 231 16.35 -7.74 12.31
C CYS A 231 16.90 -9.18 12.38
N HIS A 232 16.29 -10.02 13.23
CA HIS A 232 16.74 -11.41 13.36
C HIS A 232 16.60 -12.20 12.04
N HIS A 233 17.38 -13.27 11.91
CA HIS A 233 17.37 -14.13 10.72
C HIS A 233 17.52 -13.34 9.41
N ASN A 234 18.69 -12.68 9.27
CA ASN A 234 19.19 -12.04 8.07
C ASN A 234 20.65 -12.48 7.80
N GLU A 235 21.34 -11.80 6.88
CA GLU A 235 22.75 -12.08 6.54
C GLU A 235 23.68 -10.94 6.98
N LEU A 236 23.29 -10.16 8.01
CA LEU A 236 24.05 -9.00 8.47
C LEU A 236 25.41 -9.43 9.06
N THR A 237 26.50 -8.82 8.58
CA THR A 237 27.85 -9.03 9.11
C THR A 237 28.24 -7.97 10.13
N GLU A 238 27.59 -6.81 10.11
CA GLU A 238 27.74 -5.71 11.06
C GLU A 238 26.41 -5.03 11.31
N LEU A 239 26.26 -4.39 12.46
CA LEU A 239 25.10 -3.57 12.82
C LEU A 239 25.55 -2.43 13.73
N ASP A 240 25.42 -1.19 13.25
CA ASP A 240 25.71 0.02 14.04
C ASP A 240 24.40 0.68 14.51
N VAL A 241 24.11 0.53 15.82
CA VAL A 241 22.98 1.16 16.49
C VAL A 241 23.40 2.33 17.39
N SER A 242 24.64 2.81 17.27
CA SER A 242 25.21 3.83 18.15
C SER A 242 24.50 5.18 18.13
N ARG A 243 23.64 5.44 17.14
CA ARG A 243 22.81 6.65 17.03
C ARG A 243 21.37 6.45 17.48
N ASN A 244 20.96 5.21 17.75
CA ASN A 244 19.60 4.87 18.16
C ASN A 244 19.50 4.86 19.70
N GLN A 245 19.76 6.00 20.34
CA GLN A 245 19.87 6.12 21.82
C GLN A 245 18.55 5.86 22.55
N ASN A 246 17.43 5.81 21.84
CA ASN A 246 16.11 5.48 22.40
C ASN A 246 15.76 3.98 22.24
N LEU A 247 16.69 3.16 21.74
CA LEU A 247 16.44 1.76 21.46
C LEU A 247 16.22 0.98 22.75
N ALA A 248 15.01 0.49 22.97
CA ALA A 248 14.61 -0.25 24.16
C ALA A 248 14.54 -1.76 23.91
N SER A 249 14.37 -2.17 22.66
CA SER A 249 14.32 -3.58 22.26
C SER A 249 15.11 -3.78 20.98
N LEU A 250 16.03 -4.75 21.01
CA LEU A 250 16.82 -5.17 19.86
C LEU A 250 16.80 -6.70 19.77
N THR A 251 16.34 -7.23 18.63
CA THR A 251 16.43 -8.66 18.25
C THR A 251 17.27 -8.75 16.99
N CYS A 252 18.42 -9.41 17.04
CA CYS A 252 19.36 -9.49 15.92
C CYS A 252 20.07 -10.86 15.80
N ASP A 253 19.52 -11.88 16.48
CA ASP A 253 20.01 -13.26 16.37
C ASP A 253 19.81 -13.84 14.97
N GLY A 254 20.45 -14.97 14.67
CA GLY A 254 20.36 -15.57 13.34
C GLY A 254 20.98 -14.73 12.21
N ASN A 255 21.98 -13.89 12.55
CA ASN A 255 22.80 -13.11 11.62
C ASN A 255 24.25 -13.59 11.62
N GLN A 256 25.14 -12.91 10.90
CA GLN A 256 26.57 -13.21 10.83
C GLN A 256 27.41 -12.18 11.64
N LEU A 257 26.80 -11.52 12.65
CA LEU A 257 27.45 -10.51 13.48
C LEU A 257 28.57 -11.16 14.32
N THR A 258 29.77 -10.60 14.24
CA THR A 258 30.88 -11.01 15.08
C THR A 258 31.03 -10.15 16.34
N THR A 259 30.53 -8.95 16.30
CA THR A 259 30.57 -7.97 17.41
C THR A 259 29.30 -7.13 17.38
N LEU A 260 28.88 -6.66 18.56
CA LEU A 260 27.77 -5.71 18.73
C LEU A 260 28.12 -4.75 19.87
N ASP A 261 28.07 -3.45 19.61
CA ASP A 261 28.37 -2.43 20.60
C ASP A 261 27.10 -1.67 21.00
N LEU A 262 26.61 -1.90 22.21
CA LEU A 262 25.39 -1.29 22.78
C LEU A 262 25.68 -0.20 23.82
N ARG A 263 26.92 0.25 23.95
CA ARG A 263 27.33 1.21 25.02
C ARG A 263 26.68 2.59 24.91
N LYS A 264 26.00 2.88 23.79
CA LYS A 264 25.33 4.17 23.56
C LYS A 264 23.81 4.11 23.54
N ASN A 265 23.25 2.92 23.74
CA ASN A 265 21.81 2.66 23.73
C ASN A 265 21.23 2.63 25.15
#